data_cdbbcf4ba8645658be4ad6f3292eb615
#
_entry.id   cdbbcf4ba8645658be4ad6f3292eb615
#
_cell.length_a   1.000
_cell.length_b   1.000
_cell.length_c   1.000
_cell.angle_alpha   90.00
_cell.angle_beta   90.00
_cell.angle_gamma   90.00
#
_symmetry.space_group_name_H-M   'P 1'
#
loop_
_entity.id
_entity.type
_entity.pdbx_description
1 polymer ?
#
loop_
_entity_poly.entity_id
_entity_poly.type
_entity_poly.pdbx_seq_one_letter_code
_entity_poly.pdbx_strand_id
1 'polypeptide(L)'
;MDAKRILNPKGWLIGLGILVILLASGNIAGSEEIAETSWGKDNIKGNEAAYEEMWALHLIPLGIMAITTGLLVKGKALSQIAMTASGTIVVVIGGGMGFMTQRHDYGTSGGAATLVPLIVMLLVILLGVAGYMHKDDADGSSE
;
A
#
# COMPACT_ATOMS: atom_id res chain seq x y z
N MET A 1 13.25 14.02 -19.07
CA MET A 1 11.92 13.41 -18.79
C MET A 1 11.22 14.31 -17.80
N ASP A 2 9.98 14.72 -18.08
CA ASP A 2 9.23 15.59 -17.16
C ASP A 2 8.76 14.78 -15.94
N ALA A 3 9.19 15.19 -14.74
CA ALA A 3 8.83 14.51 -13.49
C ALA A 3 7.32 14.44 -13.29
N LYS A 4 6.58 15.47 -13.72
CA LYS A 4 5.13 15.53 -13.64
C LYS A 4 4.45 14.42 -14.48
N ARG A 5 5.06 14.05 -15.62
CA ARG A 5 4.55 12.96 -16.46
C ARG A 5 4.76 11.58 -15.85
N ILE A 6 5.88 11.37 -15.14
CA ILE A 6 6.16 10.10 -14.43
C ILE A 6 5.28 9.98 -13.20
N LEU A 7 5.14 11.06 -12.43
CA LEU A 7 4.34 11.12 -11.21
C LEU A 7 2.89 11.49 -11.54
N ASN A 8 2.23 10.70 -12.39
CA ASN A 8 0.81 10.88 -12.72
C ASN A 8 -0.06 10.13 -11.71
N PRO A 9 -0.97 10.81 -10.96
CA PRO A 9 -1.80 10.18 -9.92
C PRO A 9 -2.63 9.01 -10.43
N LYS A 10 -3.14 9.07 -11.67
CA LYS A 10 -3.90 8.00 -12.30
C LYS A 10 -3.05 6.73 -12.45
N GLY A 11 -1.87 6.85 -13.06
CA GLY A 11 -0.97 5.72 -13.24
C GLY A 11 -0.51 5.13 -11.91
N TRP A 12 -0.24 5.98 -10.92
CA TRP A 12 0.19 5.54 -9.59
C TRP A 12 -0.93 4.81 -8.82
N LEU A 13 -2.17 5.30 -8.86
CA LEU A 13 -3.31 4.59 -8.23
C LEU A 13 -3.56 3.23 -8.86
N ILE A 14 -3.56 3.15 -10.20
CA ILE A 14 -3.74 1.88 -10.90
C ILE A 14 -2.57 0.93 -10.60
N GLY A 15 -1.33 1.40 -10.73
CA GLY A 15 -0.14 0.58 -10.49
C GLY A 15 -0.06 0.06 -9.05
N LEU A 16 -0.30 0.92 -8.06
CA LEU A 16 -0.34 0.51 -6.65
C LEU A 16 -1.52 -0.42 -6.37
N GLY A 17 -2.68 -0.18 -6.96
CA GLY A 17 -3.83 -1.07 -6.80
C GLY A 17 -3.54 -2.50 -7.31
N ILE A 18 -2.91 -2.63 -8.47
CA ILE A 18 -2.47 -3.92 -9.01
C ILE A 18 -1.42 -4.56 -8.09
N LEU A 19 -0.41 -3.79 -7.67
CA LEU A 19 0.64 -4.29 -6.78
C LEU A 19 0.06 -4.82 -5.46
N VAL A 20 -0.85 -4.07 -4.83
CA VAL A 20 -1.50 -4.47 -3.58
C VAL A 20 -2.30 -5.76 -3.75
N ILE A 21 -3.04 -5.94 -4.85
CA ILE A 21 -3.78 -7.18 -5.13
C ILE A 21 -2.79 -8.36 -5.30
N LEU A 22 -1.71 -8.17 -6.03
CA LEU A 22 -0.71 -9.22 -6.24
C LEU A 22 -0.03 -9.62 -4.92
N LEU A 23 0.39 -8.64 -4.11
CA LEU A 23 0.99 -8.90 -2.79
C LEU A 23 0.00 -9.58 -1.84
N ALA A 24 -1.25 -9.13 -1.80
CA ALA A 24 -2.29 -9.75 -0.99
C ALA A 24 -2.58 -11.19 -1.42
N SER A 25 -2.66 -11.45 -2.72
CA SER A 25 -2.84 -12.80 -3.25
C SER A 25 -1.67 -13.72 -2.90
N GLY A 26 -0.44 -13.20 -3.00
CA GLY A 26 0.78 -13.92 -2.58
C GLY A 26 0.80 -14.19 -1.08
N ASN A 27 0.33 -13.23 -0.27
CA ASN A 27 0.24 -13.39 1.18
C ASN A 27 -0.78 -14.49 1.56
N ILE A 28 -1.94 -14.55 0.91
CA ILE A 28 -2.90 -15.64 1.14
C ILE A 28 -2.31 -16.99 0.75
N ALA A 29 -1.62 -17.07 -0.39
CA ALA A 29 -1.04 -18.32 -0.87
C ALA A 29 0.14 -18.84 -0.02
N GLY A 30 0.87 -17.95 0.65
CA GLY A 30 2.05 -18.25 1.48
C GLY A 30 1.91 -17.81 2.93
N SER A 31 0.69 -17.76 3.47
CA SER A 31 0.39 -17.19 4.79
C SER A 31 1.20 -17.81 5.94
N GLU A 32 1.46 -19.11 5.90
CA GLU A 32 2.27 -19.81 6.91
C GLU A 32 3.73 -19.30 6.89
N GLU A 33 4.36 -19.26 5.72
CA GLU A 33 5.74 -18.77 5.57
C GLU A 33 5.86 -17.29 5.92
N ILE A 34 4.86 -16.49 5.53
CA ILE A 34 4.81 -15.06 5.86
C ILE A 34 4.60 -14.86 7.36
N ALA A 35 3.75 -15.65 8.00
CA ALA A 35 3.58 -15.61 9.44
C ALA A 35 4.90 -15.92 10.17
N GLU A 36 5.58 -17.02 9.80
CA GLU A 36 6.90 -17.35 10.38
C GLU A 36 7.91 -16.22 10.21
N THR A 37 7.91 -15.57 9.04
CA THR A 37 8.85 -14.49 8.74
C THR A 37 8.48 -13.19 9.45
N SER A 38 7.20 -12.88 9.59
CA SER A 38 6.73 -11.62 10.19
C SER A 38 6.70 -11.65 11.72
N TRP A 39 6.29 -12.76 12.31
CA TRP A 39 6.15 -12.93 13.76
C TRP A 39 7.37 -13.59 14.42
N GLY A 40 8.23 -14.25 13.62
CA GLY A 40 9.33 -15.07 14.10
C GLY A 40 8.87 -16.49 14.45
N LYS A 41 9.64 -17.50 14.06
CA LYS A 41 9.28 -18.92 14.23
C LYS A 41 8.95 -19.31 15.68
N ASP A 42 9.68 -18.75 16.63
CA ASP A 42 9.52 -19.04 18.06
C ASP A 42 8.26 -18.39 18.67
N ASN A 43 7.64 -17.45 17.96
CA ASN A 43 6.46 -16.70 18.42
C ASN A 43 5.15 -17.23 17.83
N ILE A 44 5.18 -18.21 16.93
CA ILE A 44 4.00 -18.79 16.30
C ILE A 44 3.19 -19.58 17.34
N LYS A 45 1.93 -19.16 17.54
CA LYS A 45 0.97 -19.78 18.48
C LYS A 45 -0.18 -20.50 17.78
N GLY A 46 -0.21 -20.49 16.44
CA GLY A 46 -1.14 -21.24 15.60
C GLY A 46 -2.19 -20.40 14.87
N ASN A 47 -2.35 -19.11 15.18
CA ASN A 47 -3.34 -18.24 14.52
C ASN A 47 -2.71 -17.18 13.62
N GLU A 48 -1.40 -17.07 13.60
CA GLU A 48 -0.67 -15.99 12.92
C GLU A 48 -0.87 -16.05 11.39
N ALA A 49 -0.90 -17.25 10.80
CA ALA A 49 -1.22 -17.44 9.40
C ALA A 49 -2.63 -16.92 9.05
N ALA A 50 -3.62 -17.20 9.90
CA ALA A 50 -4.99 -16.70 9.71
C ALA A 50 -5.06 -15.17 9.83
N TYR A 51 -4.24 -14.55 10.68
CA TYR A 51 -4.14 -13.09 10.74
C TYR A 51 -3.54 -12.49 9.46
N GLU A 52 -2.52 -13.13 8.89
CA GLU A 52 -1.94 -12.71 7.62
C GLU A 52 -2.94 -12.84 6.46
N GLU A 53 -3.69 -13.94 6.40
CA GLU A 53 -4.76 -14.13 5.40
C GLU A 53 -5.86 -13.08 5.56
N MET A 54 -6.33 -12.85 6.77
CA MET A 54 -7.37 -11.86 7.06
C MET A 54 -6.91 -10.45 6.67
N TRP A 55 -5.67 -10.10 7.00
CA TRP A 55 -5.08 -8.84 6.59
C TRP A 55 -5.03 -8.71 5.05
N ALA A 56 -4.56 -9.73 4.37
CA ALA A 56 -4.47 -9.76 2.91
C ALA A 56 -5.85 -9.65 2.25
N LEU A 57 -6.87 -10.35 2.76
CA LEU A 57 -8.25 -10.24 2.27
C LEU A 57 -8.79 -8.81 2.35
N HIS A 58 -8.41 -8.02 3.36
CA HIS A 58 -8.82 -6.61 3.46
C HIS A 58 -8.10 -5.70 2.45
N LEU A 59 -6.91 -6.07 2.00
CA LEU A 59 -6.15 -5.29 1.02
C LEU A 59 -6.70 -5.42 -0.40
N ILE A 60 -7.29 -6.56 -0.77
CA ILE A 60 -7.82 -6.79 -2.12
C ILE A 60 -8.89 -5.76 -2.52
N PRO A 61 -9.95 -5.52 -1.73
CA PRO A 61 -10.92 -4.46 -2.04
C PRO A 61 -10.29 -3.07 -2.15
N LEU A 62 -9.31 -2.75 -1.31
CA LEU A 62 -8.59 -1.47 -1.39
C LEU A 62 -7.82 -1.33 -2.70
N GLY A 63 -7.18 -2.40 -3.15
CA GLY A 63 -6.52 -2.43 -4.47
C GLY A 63 -7.51 -2.23 -5.62
N ILE A 64 -8.67 -2.89 -5.59
CA ILE A 64 -9.74 -2.71 -6.58
C ILE A 64 -10.26 -1.27 -6.56
N MET A 65 -10.50 -0.70 -5.37
CA MET A 65 -10.93 0.70 -5.23
C MET A 65 -9.91 1.68 -5.79
N ALA A 66 -8.61 1.45 -5.56
CA ALA A 66 -7.54 2.29 -6.10
C ALA A 66 -7.53 2.27 -7.64
N ILE A 67 -7.64 1.08 -8.26
CA ILE A 67 -7.72 0.92 -9.71
C ILE A 67 -8.96 1.65 -10.25
N THR A 68 -10.12 1.39 -9.66
CA THR A 68 -11.40 2.00 -10.07
C THR A 68 -11.35 3.52 -9.96
N THR A 69 -10.80 4.05 -8.88
CA THR A 69 -10.59 5.48 -8.70
C THR A 69 -9.70 6.06 -9.78
N GLY A 70 -8.55 5.41 -10.07
CA GLY A 70 -7.64 5.84 -11.13
C GLY A 70 -8.28 5.82 -12.52
N LEU A 71 -9.25 4.93 -12.77
CA LEU A 71 -9.93 4.83 -14.05
C LEU A 71 -11.08 5.84 -14.21
N LEU A 72 -11.84 6.08 -13.15
CA LEU A 72 -13.11 6.82 -13.21
C LEU A 72 -12.98 8.27 -12.77
N VAL A 73 -12.06 8.60 -11.85
CA VAL A 73 -11.90 9.96 -11.32
C VAL A 73 -10.81 10.70 -12.10
N LYS A 74 -11.01 12.01 -12.31
CA LYS A 74 -10.09 12.87 -13.09
C LYS A 74 -9.83 14.20 -12.36
N GLY A 75 -8.84 14.94 -12.87
CA GLY A 75 -8.55 16.31 -12.48
C GLY A 75 -8.22 16.47 -11.00
N LYS A 76 -8.64 17.58 -10.44
CA LYS A 76 -8.37 17.96 -9.05
C LYS A 76 -8.87 16.94 -8.02
N ALA A 77 -10.03 16.31 -8.28
CA ALA A 77 -10.59 15.30 -7.38
C ALA A 77 -9.68 14.08 -7.28
N LEU A 78 -9.11 13.60 -8.39
CA LEU A 78 -8.15 12.50 -8.41
C LEU A 78 -6.91 12.83 -7.59
N SER A 79 -6.37 14.04 -7.75
CA SER A 79 -5.19 14.52 -7.01
C SER A 79 -5.46 14.59 -5.50
N GLN A 80 -6.62 15.07 -5.10
CA GLN A 80 -7.03 15.12 -3.70
C GLN A 80 -7.18 13.72 -3.09
N ILE A 81 -7.79 12.79 -3.82
CA ILE A 81 -7.92 11.39 -3.38
C ILE A 81 -6.53 10.75 -3.23
N ALA A 82 -5.63 10.96 -4.20
CA ALA A 82 -4.27 10.41 -4.13
C ALA A 82 -3.50 10.93 -2.91
N MET A 83 -3.57 12.23 -2.61
CA MET A 83 -2.96 12.81 -1.42
C MET A 83 -3.57 12.27 -0.13
N THR A 84 -4.91 12.23 -0.06
CA THR A 84 -5.62 11.76 1.14
C THR A 84 -5.34 10.28 1.40
N ALA A 85 -5.43 9.44 0.35
CA ALA A 85 -5.13 8.02 0.46
C ALA A 85 -3.69 7.78 0.94
N SER A 86 -2.71 8.46 0.32
CA SER A 86 -1.32 8.39 0.74
C SER A 86 -1.14 8.79 2.20
N GLY A 87 -1.63 9.95 2.61
CA GLY A 87 -1.52 10.43 3.99
C GLY A 87 -2.17 9.47 4.99
N THR A 88 -3.36 8.97 4.67
CA THR A 88 -4.07 8.01 5.54
C THR A 88 -3.30 6.70 5.68
N ILE A 89 -2.79 6.14 4.57
CA ILE A 89 -2.02 4.88 4.61
C ILE A 89 -0.74 5.07 5.41
N VAL A 90 0.01 6.16 5.19
CA VAL A 90 1.25 6.43 5.94
C VAL A 90 0.99 6.56 7.44
N VAL A 91 -0.05 7.31 7.83
CA VAL A 91 -0.35 7.54 9.25
C VAL A 91 -0.95 6.30 9.91
N VAL A 92 -1.97 5.69 9.29
CA VAL A 92 -2.73 4.60 9.94
C VAL A 92 -1.97 3.28 9.80
N ILE A 93 -1.56 2.91 8.59
CA ILE A 93 -0.87 1.63 8.37
C ILE A 93 0.59 1.72 8.81
N GLY A 94 1.31 2.75 8.41
CA GLY A 94 2.71 2.95 8.82
C GLY A 94 2.84 3.13 10.32
N GLY A 95 2.00 3.94 10.94
CA GLY A 95 1.94 4.10 12.39
C GLY A 95 1.53 2.82 13.12
N GLY A 96 0.53 2.10 12.57
CA GLY A 96 0.06 0.81 13.08
C GLY A 96 1.16 -0.26 13.02
N MET A 97 1.88 -0.35 11.92
CA MET A 97 3.04 -1.27 11.81
C MET A 97 4.13 -0.93 12.82
N GLY A 98 4.47 0.36 12.97
CA GLY A 98 5.43 0.78 13.99
C GLY A 98 4.99 0.39 15.42
N PHE A 99 3.70 0.51 15.72
CA PHE A 99 3.13 0.06 16.99
C PHE A 99 3.23 -1.46 17.16
N MET A 100 2.92 -2.23 16.12
CA MET A 100 3.02 -3.70 16.13
C MET A 100 4.48 -4.16 16.32
N THR A 101 5.41 -3.51 15.62
CA THR A 101 6.85 -3.77 15.77
C THR A 101 7.31 -3.55 17.21
N GLN A 102 6.94 -2.42 17.82
CA GLN A 102 7.34 -2.11 19.19
C GLN A 102 6.72 -3.03 20.26
N ARG A 103 5.52 -3.52 20.01
CA ARG A 103 4.76 -4.28 21.02
C ARG A 103 4.89 -5.79 20.86
N HIS A 104 5.13 -6.26 19.65
CA HIS A 104 5.09 -7.70 19.30
C HIS A 104 6.29 -8.15 18.49
N ASP A 105 7.30 -7.30 18.29
CA ASP A 105 8.46 -7.57 17.44
C ASP A 105 8.09 -7.94 15.98
N TYR A 106 6.87 -7.54 15.54
CA TYR A 106 6.36 -7.85 14.21
C TYR A 106 7.23 -7.22 13.12
N GLY A 107 7.62 -8.02 12.12
CA GLY A 107 8.41 -7.57 10.98
C GLY A 107 9.89 -7.29 11.29
N THR A 108 10.40 -7.72 12.45
CA THR A 108 11.81 -7.50 12.85
C THR A 108 12.78 -8.58 12.38
N SER A 109 12.26 -9.65 11.79
CA SER A 109 13.08 -10.81 11.34
C SER A 109 14.03 -10.48 10.18
N GLY A 110 13.94 -9.28 9.61
CA GLY A 110 14.75 -8.85 8.46
C GLY A 110 14.28 -9.43 7.12
N GLY A 111 15.11 -9.28 6.08
CA GLY A 111 14.79 -9.81 4.77
C GLY A 111 13.52 -9.22 4.15
N ALA A 112 12.71 -10.06 3.50
CA ALA A 112 11.49 -9.65 2.80
C ALA A 112 10.42 -9.07 3.74
N ALA A 113 10.32 -9.58 4.98
CA ALA A 113 9.35 -9.09 5.98
C ALA A 113 9.55 -7.61 6.33
N THR A 114 10.77 -7.12 6.27
CA THR A 114 11.08 -5.71 6.52
C THR A 114 11.13 -4.89 5.23
N LEU A 115 11.73 -5.42 4.16
CA LEU A 115 11.99 -4.66 2.93
C LEU A 115 10.71 -4.41 2.12
N VAL A 116 9.82 -5.40 2.00
CA VAL A 116 8.60 -5.26 1.18
C VAL A 116 7.69 -4.16 1.72
N PRO A 117 7.35 -4.11 3.02
CA PRO A 117 6.56 -3.02 3.58
C PRO A 117 7.21 -1.64 3.41
N LEU A 118 8.53 -1.54 3.56
CA LEU A 118 9.26 -0.27 3.36
C LEU A 118 9.17 0.22 1.91
N ILE A 119 9.34 -0.69 0.94
CA ILE A 119 9.22 -0.35 -0.49
C ILE A 119 7.79 0.09 -0.81
N VAL A 120 6.79 -0.65 -0.34
CA VAL A 120 5.37 -0.29 -0.55
C VAL A 120 5.08 1.07 0.07
N MET A 121 5.56 1.35 1.29
CA MET A 121 5.38 2.63 1.95
C MET A 121 6.01 3.78 1.15
N LEU A 122 7.20 3.58 0.60
CA LEU A 122 7.85 4.56 -0.28
C LEU A 122 7.00 4.84 -1.53
N LEU A 123 6.46 3.79 -2.17
CA LEU A 123 5.58 3.95 -3.34
C LEU A 123 4.28 4.68 -2.99
N VAL A 124 3.73 4.46 -1.80
CA VAL A 124 2.56 5.19 -1.28
C VAL A 124 2.90 6.67 -1.06
N ILE A 125 4.07 6.99 -0.52
CA ILE A 125 4.53 8.38 -0.38
C ILE A 125 4.64 9.05 -1.77
N LEU A 126 5.18 8.35 -2.76
CA LEU A 126 5.26 8.85 -4.14
C LEU A 126 3.88 9.09 -4.77
N LEU A 127 2.86 8.31 -4.42
CA LEU A 127 1.47 8.59 -4.79
C LEU A 127 1.01 9.94 -4.22
N GLY A 128 1.32 10.23 -2.96
CA GLY A 128 1.01 11.53 -2.35
C GLY A 128 1.71 12.69 -3.05
N VAL A 129 2.99 12.52 -3.39
CA VAL A 129 3.75 13.50 -4.19
C VAL A 129 3.13 13.68 -5.57
N ALA A 130 2.74 12.60 -6.25
CA ALA A 130 2.05 12.66 -7.53
C ALA A 130 0.75 13.47 -7.43
N GLY A 131 -0.07 13.21 -6.41
CA GLY A 131 -1.27 14.00 -6.13
C GLY A 131 -0.95 15.48 -5.89
N TYR A 132 0.07 15.78 -5.10
CA TYR A 132 0.46 17.16 -4.79
C TYR A 132 0.91 17.94 -6.04
N MET A 133 1.68 17.30 -6.93
CA MET A 133 2.16 17.92 -8.17
C MET A 133 1.04 18.24 -9.17
N HIS A 134 -0.10 17.57 -9.05
CA HIS A 134 -1.26 17.72 -9.94
C HIS A 134 -2.46 18.40 -9.26
N LYS A 135 -2.31 18.93 -8.05
CA LYS A 135 -3.41 19.51 -7.25
C LYS A 135 -4.10 20.73 -7.89
N ASP A 136 -3.39 21.43 -8.76
CA ASP A 136 -3.87 22.64 -9.43
C ASP A 136 -4.23 22.39 -10.92
N ASP A 137 -4.15 21.14 -11.38
CA ASP A 137 -4.52 20.80 -12.76
C ASP A 137 -6.04 20.96 -12.94
N ALA A 138 -6.44 21.65 -14.03
CA ALA A 138 -7.85 21.85 -14.34
C ALA A 138 -8.55 20.52 -14.63
N ASP A 139 -9.85 20.44 -14.32
CA ASP A 139 -10.67 19.29 -14.69
C ASP A 139 -10.66 19.12 -16.21
N GLY A 140 -10.03 18.07 -16.70
CA GLY A 140 -9.87 17.76 -18.13
C GLY A 140 -8.45 17.71 -18.66
N SER A 141 -7.43 18.11 -17.89
CA SER A 141 -6.02 18.15 -18.33
C SER A 141 -5.24 16.84 -18.12
N SER A 142 -5.89 15.78 -17.70
CA SER A 142 -5.27 14.44 -17.49
C SER A 142 -5.65 13.48 -18.61
N GLU A 143 -5.20 13.75 -19.84
CA GLU A 143 -5.09 12.73 -20.89
C GLU A 143 -3.74 12.03 -20.88
#